data_255ed11bd0a4fa205d55d84d4bc9fb49
#
_entry.id   255ed11bd0a4fa205d55d84d4bc9fb49
#
_cell.length_a   1.000
_cell.length_b   1.000
_cell.length_c   1.000
_cell.angle_alpha   90.00
_cell.angle_beta   90.00
_cell.angle_gamma   90.00
#
_symmetry.space_group_name_H-M   'P 1'
#
loop_
_entity.id
_entity.type
_entity.pdbx_description
1 polymer ?
#
loop_
_entity_poly.entity_id
_entity_poly.type
_entity_poly.pdbx_seq_one_letter_code
_entity_poly.pdbx_strand_id
1 'polypeptide(L)'
;MISMNKQIETEIYNLSNYKDVVKNVNRIDKMIKNSNVNFFDLFDQILKQNKEESFLLMTFLVKKRNLYETEYFNYYEKWLFNYVDSWGKCDAYCYRVLNPMIEKFAELYNNIVNWSNSDKIYVRRASLVCFIISKSDFSVDYNLDKIFYICEKLKYDKNIHIQKGLGWLLKYTYLTYSEDIEKYLRDNVNILSRTTFRYALEKMDSSLRSELMKL
;
A
#
# COMPACT_ATOMS: atom_id res chain seq x y z
N MET A 1 -12.37 38.16 5.37
CA MET A 1 -12.36 36.88 6.12
C MET A 1 -11.85 35.77 5.23
N ILE A 2 -10.82 35.00 5.68
CA ILE A 2 -10.31 33.82 4.97
C ILE A 2 -11.42 32.77 5.05
N SER A 3 -11.76 32.12 3.92
CA SER A 3 -12.79 31.09 3.92
C SER A 3 -12.30 29.89 4.79
N MET A 4 -13.23 29.16 5.39
CA MET A 4 -12.93 27.96 6.21
C MET A 4 -12.07 26.95 5.44
N ASN A 5 -12.34 26.78 4.14
CA ASN A 5 -11.55 25.90 3.25
C ASN A 5 -10.07 26.31 3.22
N LYS A 6 -9.82 27.61 3.02
CA LYS A 6 -8.46 28.13 2.94
C LYS A 6 -7.71 28.04 4.28
N GLN A 7 -8.45 28.11 5.40
CA GLN A 7 -7.85 27.85 6.72
C GLN A 7 -7.43 26.38 6.87
N ILE A 8 -8.29 25.44 6.46
CA ILE A 8 -7.98 23.99 6.51
C ILE A 8 -6.77 23.68 5.61
N GLU A 9 -6.76 24.19 4.37
CA GLU A 9 -5.62 24.04 3.47
C GLU A 9 -4.32 24.56 4.08
N THR A 10 -4.35 25.75 4.65
CA THR A 10 -3.17 26.37 5.30
C THR A 10 -2.66 25.51 6.45
N GLU A 11 -3.54 24.98 7.29
CA GLU A 11 -3.18 24.09 8.39
C GLU A 11 -2.53 22.78 7.89
N ILE A 12 -3.05 22.23 6.80
CA ILE A 12 -2.49 21.01 6.19
C ILE A 12 -1.12 21.30 5.56
N TYR A 13 -0.98 22.42 4.87
CA TYR A 13 0.30 22.80 4.25
C TYR A 13 1.40 23.18 5.24
N ASN A 14 1.04 23.55 6.47
CA ASN A 14 2.00 23.85 7.53
C ASN A 14 2.55 22.61 8.24
N LEU A 15 2.03 21.40 7.95
CA LEU A 15 2.59 20.17 8.49
C LEU A 15 4.01 19.96 7.93
N SER A 16 4.96 19.63 8.80
CA SER A 16 6.39 19.63 8.48
C SER A 16 7.04 18.24 8.52
N ASN A 17 6.40 17.27 9.17
CA ASN A 17 6.93 15.90 9.30
C ASN A 17 5.86 14.92 9.79
N TYR A 18 6.20 13.64 9.82
CA TYR A 18 5.30 12.56 10.26
C TYR A 18 4.71 12.77 11.67
N LYS A 19 5.51 13.25 12.62
CA LYS A 19 5.04 13.48 14.02
C LYS A 19 3.97 14.58 14.04
N ASP A 20 4.17 15.64 13.26
CA ASP A 20 3.18 16.71 13.11
C ASP A 20 1.87 16.19 12.51
N VAL A 21 1.96 15.34 11.49
CA VAL A 21 0.79 14.69 10.89
C VAL A 21 0.00 13.95 11.97
N VAL A 22 0.65 13.02 12.68
CA VAL A 22 -0.01 12.20 13.72
C VAL A 22 -0.65 13.06 14.80
N LYS A 23 0.07 14.09 15.29
CA LYS A 23 -0.41 15.02 16.32
C LYS A 23 -1.65 15.80 15.89
N ASN A 24 -1.75 16.15 14.62
CA ASN A 24 -2.78 17.04 14.10
C ASN A 24 -3.98 16.33 13.44
N VAL A 25 -3.95 15.00 13.25
CA VAL A 25 -5.05 14.24 12.62
C VAL A 25 -6.41 14.57 13.23
N ASN A 26 -6.53 14.53 14.57
CA ASN A 26 -7.80 14.76 15.26
C ASN A 26 -8.29 16.22 15.10
N ARG A 27 -7.37 17.18 15.19
CA ARG A 27 -7.69 18.60 15.05
C ARG A 27 -8.17 18.93 13.64
N ILE A 28 -7.44 18.48 12.63
CA ILE A 28 -7.80 18.72 11.23
C ILE A 28 -9.09 17.97 10.85
N ASP A 29 -9.27 16.73 11.33
CA ASP A 29 -10.52 16.00 11.15
C ASP A 29 -11.74 16.78 11.67
N LYS A 30 -11.62 17.39 12.87
CA LYS A 30 -12.68 18.21 13.46
C LYS A 30 -12.95 19.47 12.62
N MET A 31 -11.90 20.12 12.11
CA MET A 31 -12.06 21.30 11.23
C MET A 31 -12.82 20.93 9.95
N ILE A 32 -12.47 19.83 9.30
CA ILE A 32 -13.15 19.39 8.08
C ILE A 32 -14.61 18.99 8.37
N LYS A 33 -14.89 18.31 9.51
CA LYS A 33 -16.24 17.91 9.91
C LYS A 33 -17.15 19.12 10.20
N ASN A 34 -16.58 20.17 10.77
CA ASN A 34 -17.31 21.40 11.10
C ASN A 34 -17.47 22.36 9.91
N SER A 35 -16.90 22.01 8.77
CA SER A 35 -17.02 22.73 7.51
C SER A 35 -17.97 22.00 6.56
N ASN A 36 -18.51 22.70 5.57
CA ASN A 36 -19.30 22.10 4.50
C ASN A 36 -18.42 21.61 3.33
N VAL A 37 -17.15 21.28 3.60
CA VAL A 37 -16.18 20.89 2.58
C VAL A 37 -16.36 19.42 2.26
N ASN A 38 -16.46 19.07 0.96
CA ASN A 38 -16.34 17.70 0.52
C ASN A 38 -14.90 17.22 0.71
N PHE A 39 -14.73 16.07 1.37
CA PHE A 39 -13.43 15.49 1.68
C PHE A 39 -12.60 15.20 0.42
N PHE A 40 -13.21 14.60 -0.59
CA PHE A 40 -12.52 14.18 -1.80
C PHE A 40 -12.11 15.37 -2.66
N ASP A 41 -12.96 16.36 -2.80
CA ASP A 41 -12.65 17.59 -3.54
C ASP A 41 -11.52 18.37 -2.86
N LEU A 42 -11.53 18.44 -1.53
CA LEU A 42 -10.49 19.09 -0.75
C LEU A 42 -9.13 18.42 -0.99
N PHE A 43 -9.06 17.09 -0.86
CA PHE A 43 -7.80 16.37 -1.03
C PHE A 43 -7.37 16.28 -2.49
N ASP A 44 -8.28 16.29 -3.45
CA ASP A 44 -7.95 16.39 -4.87
C ASP A 44 -7.19 17.69 -5.20
N GLN A 45 -7.47 18.77 -4.48
CA GLN A 45 -6.73 20.03 -4.62
C GLN A 45 -5.42 20.02 -3.83
N ILE A 46 -5.45 19.58 -2.57
CA ILE A 46 -4.29 19.58 -1.67
C ILE A 46 -3.17 18.72 -2.22
N LEU A 47 -3.48 17.53 -2.73
CA LEU A 47 -2.49 16.57 -3.21
C LEU A 47 -1.75 17.04 -4.48
N LYS A 48 -2.28 18.03 -5.21
CA LYS A 48 -1.57 18.64 -6.36
C LYS A 48 -0.23 19.27 -5.98
N GLN A 49 -0.04 19.67 -4.72
CA GLN A 49 1.26 20.17 -4.24
C GLN A 49 2.28 19.06 -3.95
N ASN A 50 1.85 17.82 -4.02
CA ASN A 50 2.66 16.61 -3.83
C ASN A 50 3.50 16.57 -2.54
N LYS A 51 3.01 17.20 -1.45
CA LYS A 51 3.64 17.14 -0.13
C LYS A 51 3.39 15.79 0.53
N GLU A 52 4.44 15.17 1.06
CA GLU A 52 4.35 13.87 1.74
C GLU A 52 3.43 13.93 2.95
N GLU A 53 3.53 14.98 3.77
CA GLU A 53 2.73 15.16 4.96
C GLU A 53 1.24 15.25 4.65
N SER A 54 0.87 15.98 3.59
CA SER A 54 -0.51 16.10 3.14
C SER A 54 -1.08 14.76 2.66
N PHE A 55 -0.26 13.99 1.93
CA PHE A 55 -0.62 12.66 1.49
C PHE A 55 -0.80 11.69 2.67
N LEU A 56 0.13 11.68 3.62
CA LEU A 56 0.05 10.85 4.82
C LEU A 56 -1.18 11.23 5.67
N LEU A 57 -1.45 12.51 5.87
CA LEU A 57 -2.64 12.99 6.58
C LEU A 57 -3.92 12.45 5.94
N MET A 58 -4.03 12.55 4.62
CA MET A 58 -5.17 11.99 3.88
C MET A 58 -5.38 10.51 4.20
N THR A 59 -4.31 9.70 4.19
CA THR A 59 -4.42 8.25 4.48
C THR A 59 -4.90 8.00 5.91
N PHE A 60 -4.44 8.78 6.89
CA PHE A 60 -4.93 8.70 8.28
C PHE A 60 -6.41 9.07 8.40
N LEU A 61 -6.85 10.10 7.68
CA LEU A 61 -8.23 10.56 7.71
C LEU A 61 -9.18 9.60 7.01
N VAL A 62 -8.78 9.00 5.89
CA VAL A 62 -9.55 7.92 5.24
C VAL A 62 -9.78 6.77 6.24
N LYS A 63 -8.72 6.29 6.88
CA LYS A 63 -8.82 5.22 7.89
C LYS A 63 -9.69 5.65 9.08
N LYS A 64 -9.47 6.84 9.64
CA LYS A 64 -10.19 7.35 10.80
C LYS A 64 -11.69 7.51 10.54
N ARG A 65 -12.06 7.92 9.33
CA ARG A 65 -13.46 8.15 8.92
C ARG A 65 -14.12 6.91 8.35
N ASN A 66 -13.37 5.82 8.20
CA ASN A 66 -13.85 4.58 7.57
C ASN A 66 -14.44 4.83 6.17
N LEU A 67 -13.73 5.64 5.35
CA LEU A 67 -14.20 6.01 4.01
C LEU A 67 -13.88 4.88 3.01
N TYR A 68 -14.51 3.71 3.18
CA TYR A 68 -14.30 2.53 2.36
C TYR A 68 -15.61 2.13 1.67
N GLU A 69 -15.99 2.91 0.63
CA GLU A 69 -17.11 2.59 -0.25
C GLU A 69 -16.65 2.56 -1.71
N THR A 70 -17.29 1.74 -2.54
CA THR A 70 -16.89 1.54 -3.94
C THR A 70 -16.91 2.84 -4.74
N GLU A 71 -17.82 3.76 -4.41
CA GLU A 71 -17.91 5.08 -5.05
C GLU A 71 -16.65 5.93 -4.89
N TYR A 72 -15.85 5.69 -3.84
CA TYR A 72 -14.60 6.42 -3.58
C TYR A 72 -13.39 5.83 -4.29
N PHE A 73 -13.50 4.62 -4.82
CA PHE A 73 -12.38 3.91 -5.39
C PHE A 73 -11.71 4.65 -6.55
N ASN A 74 -12.50 5.34 -7.38
CA ASN A 74 -11.96 6.15 -8.49
C ASN A 74 -11.03 7.28 -8.01
N TYR A 75 -11.34 7.90 -6.85
CA TYR A 75 -10.42 8.87 -6.22
C TYR A 75 -9.14 8.19 -5.76
N TYR A 76 -9.25 7.03 -5.12
CA TYR A 76 -8.10 6.31 -4.60
C TYR A 76 -7.19 5.81 -5.72
N GLU A 77 -7.74 5.29 -6.80
CA GLU A 77 -6.96 4.89 -7.97
C GLU A 77 -6.28 6.10 -8.62
N LYS A 78 -7.01 7.20 -8.83
CA LYS A 78 -6.46 8.46 -9.34
C LYS A 78 -5.30 8.97 -8.48
N TRP A 79 -5.44 8.94 -7.15
CA TRP A 79 -4.39 9.40 -6.24
C TRP A 79 -3.19 8.46 -6.20
N LEU A 80 -3.39 7.16 -6.30
CA LEU A 80 -2.33 6.18 -6.49
C LEU A 80 -1.48 6.52 -7.71
N PHE A 81 -2.13 6.74 -8.84
CA PHE A 81 -1.44 7.01 -10.11
C PHE A 81 -0.74 8.36 -10.14
N ASN A 82 -1.27 9.38 -9.51
CA ASN A 82 -0.78 10.75 -9.66
C ASN A 82 0.16 11.22 -8.55
N TYR A 83 0.06 10.66 -7.33
CA TYR A 83 0.73 11.24 -6.17
C TYR A 83 1.57 10.23 -5.37
N VAL A 84 1.55 8.94 -5.70
CA VAL A 84 2.38 7.94 -5.06
C VAL A 84 3.70 7.80 -5.81
N ASP A 85 4.72 8.50 -5.33
CA ASP A 85 6.04 8.64 -5.96
C ASP A 85 7.20 8.11 -5.10
N SER A 86 6.89 7.53 -3.94
CA SER A 86 7.87 6.92 -3.04
C SER A 86 7.34 5.62 -2.43
N TRP A 87 8.28 4.77 -1.96
CA TRP A 87 7.90 3.54 -1.25
C TRP A 87 7.15 3.83 0.05
N GLY A 88 7.51 4.91 0.77
CA GLY A 88 6.84 5.31 2.01
C GLY A 88 5.37 5.69 1.79
N LYS A 89 5.08 6.53 0.76
CA LYS A 89 3.72 6.85 0.36
C LYS A 89 2.96 5.60 -0.09
N CYS A 90 3.59 4.74 -0.91
CA CYS A 90 2.98 3.53 -1.41
C CYS A 90 2.53 2.60 -0.28
N ASP A 91 3.44 2.29 0.66
CA ASP A 91 3.18 1.36 1.74
C ASP A 91 2.13 1.93 2.71
N ALA A 92 2.23 3.22 3.07
CA ALA A 92 1.23 3.90 3.89
C ALA A 92 -0.17 3.89 3.25
N TYR A 93 -0.22 4.07 1.93
CA TYR A 93 -1.45 4.06 1.15
C TYR A 93 -2.06 2.66 1.07
N CYS A 94 -1.23 1.65 0.80
CA CYS A 94 -1.68 0.26 0.80
C CYS A 94 -2.31 -0.13 2.13
N TYR A 95 -1.64 0.15 3.26
CA TYR A 95 -2.14 -0.27 4.57
C TYR A 95 -3.40 0.46 5.06
N ARG A 96 -3.54 1.73 4.72
CA ARG A 96 -4.62 2.55 5.28
C ARG A 96 -5.79 2.75 4.34
N VAL A 97 -5.59 2.57 3.05
CA VAL A 97 -6.59 2.86 2.03
C VAL A 97 -6.92 1.63 1.18
N LEU A 98 -5.91 1.09 0.47
CA LEU A 98 -6.17 0.07 -0.54
C LEU A 98 -6.50 -1.29 0.05
N ASN A 99 -5.74 -1.76 1.07
CA ASN A 99 -5.99 -3.04 1.70
C ASN A 99 -7.41 -3.14 2.31
N PRO A 100 -7.88 -2.15 3.13
CA PRO A 100 -9.26 -2.19 3.62
C PRO A 100 -10.33 -2.16 2.51
N MET A 101 -10.04 -1.49 1.38
CA MET A 101 -10.95 -1.50 0.23
C MET A 101 -11.07 -2.89 -0.39
N ILE A 102 -9.96 -3.57 -0.64
CA ILE A 102 -9.98 -4.91 -1.27
C ILE A 102 -10.42 -6.01 -0.31
N GLU A 103 -10.23 -5.86 1.00
CA GLU A 103 -10.85 -6.75 2.01
C GLU A 103 -12.38 -6.66 1.96
N LYS A 104 -12.92 -5.45 1.74
CA LYS A 104 -14.36 -5.20 1.71
C LYS A 104 -15.01 -5.53 0.35
N PHE A 105 -14.28 -5.30 -0.75
CA PHE A 105 -14.80 -5.37 -2.13
C PHE A 105 -13.90 -6.24 -3.01
N ALA A 106 -14.21 -7.54 -3.04
CA ALA A 106 -13.42 -8.55 -3.75
C ALA A 106 -13.34 -8.33 -5.28
N GLU A 107 -14.31 -7.62 -5.85
CA GLU A 107 -14.36 -7.26 -7.28
C GLU A 107 -13.22 -6.31 -7.70
N LEU A 108 -12.66 -5.55 -6.75
CA LEU A 108 -11.52 -4.65 -7.01
C LEU A 108 -10.22 -5.39 -7.36
N TYR A 109 -10.19 -6.71 -7.18
CA TYR A 109 -9.02 -7.53 -7.54
C TYR A 109 -8.57 -7.32 -9.00
N ASN A 110 -9.51 -7.18 -9.94
CA ASN A 110 -9.17 -6.96 -11.34
C ASN A 110 -8.43 -5.63 -11.58
N ASN A 111 -8.76 -4.59 -10.83
CA ASN A 111 -8.03 -3.32 -10.88
C ASN A 111 -6.59 -3.51 -10.42
N ILE A 112 -6.38 -4.30 -9.34
CA ILE A 112 -5.04 -4.58 -8.81
C ILE A 112 -4.21 -5.39 -9.80
N VAL A 113 -4.82 -6.37 -10.47
CA VAL A 113 -4.18 -7.09 -11.57
C VAL A 113 -3.72 -6.13 -12.68
N ASN A 114 -4.55 -5.14 -13.03
CA ASN A 114 -4.19 -4.14 -14.04
C ASN A 114 -3.02 -3.25 -13.58
N TRP A 115 -2.95 -2.89 -12.29
CA TRP A 115 -1.82 -2.11 -11.74
C TRP A 115 -0.47 -2.81 -11.89
N SER A 116 -0.44 -4.15 -11.90
CA SER A 116 0.80 -4.90 -12.13
C SER A 116 1.41 -4.69 -13.51
N ASN A 117 0.63 -4.20 -14.48
CA ASN A 117 1.09 -3.88 -15.84
C ASN A 117 1.48 -2.40 -16.02
N SER A 118 1.36 -1.56 -14.97
CA SER A 118 1.63 -0.12 -15.06
C SER A 118 3.11 0.16 -15.33
N ASP A 119 3.41 1.22 -16.09
CA ASP A 119 4.76 1.76 -16.25
C ASP A 119 5.28 2.45 -14.98
N LYS A 120 4.36 2.86 -14.07
CA LYS A 120 4.69 3.52 -12.80
C LYS A 120 5.10 2.50 -11.75
N ILE A 121 6.33 2.65 -11.25
CA ILE A 121 6.94 1.72 -10.30
C ILE A 121 6.07 1.50 -9.05
N TYR A 122 5.58 2.58 -8.44
CA TYR A 122 4.84 2.46 -7.19
C TYR A 122 3.40 2.00 -7.36
N VAL A 123 2.82 2.14 -8.56
CA VAL A 123 1.55 1.50 -8.91
C VAL A 123 1.73 -0.02 -9.02
N ARG A 124 2.80 -0.50 -9.70
CA ARG A 124 3.15 -1.93 -9.71
C ARG A 124 3.46 -2.44 -8.30
N ARG A 125 4.20 -1.66 -7.47
CA ARG A 125 4.45 -2.04 -6.08
C ARG A 125 3.16 -2.16 -5.28
N ALA A 126 2.21 -1.24 -5.47
CA ALA A 126 0.92 -1.28 -4.79
C ALA A 126 0.15 -2.57 -5.08
N SER A 127 0.24 -3.13 -6.31
CA SER A 127 -0.40 -4.40 -6.65
C SER A 127 0.11 -5.62 -5.86
N LEU A 128 1.28 -5.50 -5.22
CA LEU A 128 1.83 -6.51 -4.30
C LEU A 128 1.50 -6.18 -2.84
N VAL A 129 1.79 -4.94 -2.43
CA VAL A 129 1.76 -4.54 -1.01
C VAL A 129 0.33 -4.38 -0.48
N CYS A 130 -0.66 -4.09 -1.34
CA CYS A 130 -2.05 -3.94 -0.92
C CYS A 130 -2.69 -5.23 -0.38
N PHE A 131 -2.09 -6.41 -0.62
CA PHE A 131 -2.52 -7.67 -0.01
C PHE A 131 -1.97 -7.91 1.39
N ILE A 132 -0.99 -7.11 1.83
CA ILE A 132 -0.40 -7.25 3.16
C ILE A 132 -1.26 -6.48 4.16
N ILE A 133 -1.92 -7.21 5.05
CA ILE A 133 -2.77 -6.66 6.10
C ILE A 133 -1.88 -6.14 7.23
N SER A 134 -2.09 -4.88 7.62
CA SER A 134 -1.37 -4.23 8.73
C SER A 134 -2.35 -3.93 9.88
N LYS A 135 -2.61 -4.94 10.71
CA LYS A 135 -3.39 -4.83 11.96
C LYS A 135 -2.44 -4.82 13.16
N SER A 136 -2.56 -5.77 14.10
CA SER A 136 -1.58 -5.95 15.18
C SER A 136 -0.24 -6.45 14.66
N ASP A 137 -0.29 -7.42 13.75
CA ASP A 137 0.84 -7.98 13.02
C ASP A 137 0.56 -7.93 11.52
N PHE A 138 1.64 -8.02 10.72
CA PHE A 138 1.48 -8.17 9.27
C PHE A 138 1.08 -9.60 8.92
N SER A 139 0.10 -9.75 8.04
CA SER A 139 -0.39 -11.03 7.53
C SER A 139 -0.90 -10.91 6.10
N VAL A 140 -1.12 -12.04 5.45
CA VAL A 140 -1.81 -12.14 4.17
C VAL A 140 -2.92 -13.19 4.34
N ASP A 141 -4.15 -12.79 4.11
CA ASP A 141 -5.34 -13.65 4.21
C ASP A 141 -6.18 -13.49 2.93
N TYR A 142 -5.62 -13.98 1.84
CA TYR A 142 -6.26 -13.96 0.52
C TYR A 142 -6.09 -15.33 -0.15
N ASN A 143 -6.95 -15.65 -1.10
CA ASN A 143 -6.82 -16.85 -1.91
C ASN A 143 -5.43 -16.95 -2.56
N LEU A 144 -4.75 -18.08 -2.37
CA LEU A 144 -3.37 -18.29 -2.77
C LEU A 144 -3.17 -18.18 -4.29
N ASP A 145 -4.14 -18.65 -5.08
CA ASP A 145 -4.05 -18.56 -6.55
C ASP A 145 -4.04 -17.10 -7.01
N LYS A 146 -4.81 -16.23 -6.35
CA LYS A 146 -4.81 -14.79 -6.61
C LYS A 146 -3.46 -14.14 -6.27
N ILE A 147 -2.85 -14.56 -5.16
CA ILE A 147 -1.50 -14.10 -4.76
C ILE A 147 -0.47 -14.57 -5.78
N PHE A 148 -0.46 -15.87 -6.12
CA PHE A 148 0.48 -16.38 -7.11
C PHE A 148 0.32 -15.76 -8.48
N TYR A 149 -0.91 -15.47 -8.91
CA TYR A 149 -1.14 -14.80 -10.19
C TYR A 149 -0.42 -13.44 -10.27
N ILE A 150 -0.47 -12.63 -9.20
CA ILE A 150 0.26 -11.35 -9.16
C ILE A 150 1.78 -11.59 -9.07
N CYS A 151 2.22 -12.56 -8.27
CA CYS A 151 3.65 -12.92 -8.18
C CYS A 151 4.22 -13.31 -9.56
N GLU A 152 3.51 -14.13 -10.32
CA GLU A 152 3.91 -14.57 -11.66
C GLU A 152 4.06 -13.41 -12.65
N LYS A 153 3.19 -12.41 -12.57
CA LYS A 153 3.29 -11.19 -13.40
C LYS A 153 4.54 -10.37 -13.10
N LEU A 154 5.00 -10.36 -11.86
CA LEU A 154 6.05 -9.45 -11.38
C LEU A 154 7.37 -10.13 -11.03
N LYS A 155 7.48 -11.46 -11.10
CA LYS A 155 8.71 -12.20 -10.73
C LYS A 155 9.94 -11.86 -11.57
N TYR A 156 9.74 -11.36 -12.80
CA TYR A 156 10.82 -10.93 -13.70
C TYR A 156 11.13 -9.42 -13.61
N ASP A 157 10.42 -8.65 -12.79
CA ASP A 157 10.63 -7.20 -12.70
C ASP A 157 12.02 -6.90 -12.13
N LYS A 158 12.78 -6.04 -12.84
CA LYS A 158 14.15 -5.67 -12.49
C LYS A 158 14.23 -4.56 -11.43
N ASN A 159 13.10 -3.89 -11.15
CA ASN A 159 13.09 -2.77 -10.22
C ASN A 159 13.19 -3.24 -8.77
N ILE A 160 14.13 -2.67 -8.02
CA ILE A 160 14.40 -3.04 -6.62
C ILE A 160 13.18 -2.87 -5.69
N HIS A 161 12.33 -1.89 -5.93
CA HIS A 161 11.13 -1.66 -5.14
C HIS A 161 10.07 -2.74 -5.38
N ILE A 162 9.98 -3.25 -6.61
CA ILE A 162 9.08 -4.37 -6.95
C ILE A 162 9.64 -5.67 -6.35
N GLN A 163 10.94 -5.94 -6.51
CA GLN A 163 11.60 -7.12 -5.94
C GLN A 163 11.41 -7.20 -4.41
N LYS A 164 11.58 -6.08 -3.70
CA LYS A 164 11.33 -6.00 -2.26
C LYS A 164 9.85 -6.19 -1.92
N GLY A 165 8.94 -5.59 -2.70
CA GLY A 165 7.49 -5.76 -2.53
C GLY A 165 7.06 -7.20 -2.71
N LEU A 166 7.55 -7.87 -3.75
CA LEU A 166 7.29 -9.29 -4.01
C LEU A 166 7.81 -10.19 -2.88
N GLY A 167 9.06 -9.99 -2.46
CA GLY A 167 9.62 -10.73 -1.32
C GLY A 167 8.84 -10.48 -0.03
N TRP A 168 8.34 -9.27 0.18
CA TRP A 168 7.53 -8.93 1.34
C TRP A 168 6.15 -9.59 1.32
N LEU A 169 5.50 -9.63 0.16
CA LEU A 169 4.24 -10.36 -0.02
C LEU A 169 4.45 -11.86 0.28
N LEU A 170 5.45 -12.50 -0.34
CA LEU A 170 5.77 -13.92 -0.12
C LEU A 170 6.09 -14.21 1.35
N LYS A 171 6.85 -13.33 2.03
CA LYS A 171 7.19 -13.45 3.45
C LYS A 171 5.96 -13.59 4.36
N TYR A 172 4.93 -12.79 4.13
CA TYR A 172 3.72 -12.83 4.96
C TYR A 172 2.72 -13.86 4.49
N THR A 173 2.71 -14.19 3.20
CA THR A 173 1.93 -15.33 2.67
C THR A 173 2.45 -16.65 3.25
N TYR A 174 3.77 -16.78 3.49
CA TYR A 174 4.36 -17.94 4.14
C TYR A 174 3.74 -18.24 5.52
N LEU A 175 3.33 -17.25 6.27
CA LEU A 175 2.73 -17.46 7.60
C LEU A 175 1.39 -18.22 7.55
N THR A 176 0.70 -18.14 6.41
CA THR A 176 -0.59 -18.83 6.18
C THR A 176 -0.44 -20.09 5.32
N TYR A 177 0.47 -20.06 4.32
CA TYR A 177 0.65 -21.06 3.28
C TYR A 177 2.12 -21.51 3.20
N SER A 178 2.64 -22.06 4.30
CA SER A 178 4.08 -22.32 4.45
C SER A 178 4.63 -23.28 3.40
N GLU A 179 3.98 -24.43 3.18
CA GLU A 179 4.41 -25.46 2.23
C GLU A 179 4.35 -24.97 0.78
N ASP A 180 3.27 -24.27 0.43
CA ASP A 180 3.08 -23.74 -0.92
C ASP A 180 4.13 -22.69 -1.26
N ILE A 181 4.43 -21.78 -0.30
CA ILE A 181 5.45 -20.74 -0.50
C ILE A 181 6.86 -21.36 -0.55
N GLU A 182 7.16 -22.34 0.28
CA GLU A 182 8.45 -23.06 0.18
C GLU A 182 8.61 -23.69 -1.20
N LYS A 183 7.59 -24.41 -1.66
CA LYS A 183 7.58 -24.99 -3.01
C LYS A 183 7.76 -23.94 -4.09
N TYR A 184 7.00 -22.82 -4.01
CA TYR A 184 7.10 -21.72 -4.96
C TYR A 184 8.53 -21.15 -5.03
N LEU A 185 9.18 -20.96 -3.89
CA LEU A 185 10.55 -20.44 -3.83
C LEU A 185 11.56 -21.42 -4.46
N ARG A 186 11.43 -22.73 -4.19
CA ARG A 186 12.29 -23.76 -4.80
C ARG A 186 12.12 -23.81 -6.32
N ASP A 187 10.88 -23.80 -6.79
CA ASP A 187 10.56 -23.84 -8.23
C ASP A 187 11.04 -22.58 -8.98
N ASN A 188 11.19 -21.46 -8.29
CA ASN A 188 11.55 -20.16 -8.88
C ASN A 188 12.94 -19.64 -8.45
N VAL A 189 13.80 -20.48 -7.86
CA VAL A 189 15.12 -20.05 -7.33
C VAL A 189 16.01 -19.39 -8.39
N ASN A 190 15.95 -19.85 -9.63
CA ASN A 190 16.74 -19.30 -10.76
C ASN A 190 16.08 -18.09 -11.44
N ILE A 191 14.85 -17.74 -11.05
CA ILE A 191 14.05 -16.67 -11.65
C ILE A 191 13.98 -15.46 -10.72
N LEU A 192 13.66 -15.70 -9.46
CA LEU A 192 13.54 -14.67 -8.45
C LEU A 192 14.87 -13.97 -8.19
N SER A 193 14.87 -12.65 -8.10
CA SER A 193 16.06 -11.92 -7.70
C SER A 193 16.52 -12.33 -6.30
N ARG A 194 17.83 -12.27 -6.04
CA ARG A 194 18.37 -12.53 -4.68
C ARG A 194 17.73 -11.60 -3.62
N THR A 195 17.35 -10.40 -4.01
CA THR A 195 16.63 -9.47 -3.13
C THR A 195 15.26 -10.03 -2.75
N THR A 196 14.44 -10.42 -3.74
CA THR A 196 13.13 -11.03 -3.50
C THR A 196 13.25 -12.25 -2.61
N PHE A 197 14.19 -13.14 -2.95
CA PHE A 197 14.42 -14.39 -2.23
C PHE A 197 14.76 -14.13 -0.76
N ARG A 198 15.74 -13.28 -0.48
CA ARG A 198 16.14 -12.92 0.90
C ARG A 198 15.00 -12.34 1.74
N TYR A 199 14.17 -11.47 1.15
CA TYR A 199 13.00 -10.90 1.84
C TYR A 199 11.96 -11.98 2.16
N ALA A 200 11.68 -12.88 1.21
CA ALA A 200 10.72 -13.96 1.40
C ALA A 200 11.08 -14.90 2.56
N LEU A 201 12.37 -15.13 2.77
CA LEU A 201 12.88 -16.07 3.80
C LEU A 201 12.91 -15.49 5.23
N GLU A 202 12.61 -14.20 5.44
CA GLU A 202 12.82 -13.56 6.74
C GLU A 202 11.98 -14.12 7.90
N LYS A 203 10.86 -14.76 7.61
CA LYS A 203 9.96 -15.38 8.62
C LYS A 203 10.13 -16.90 8.74
N MET A 204 11.00 -17.50 7.94
CA MET A 204 11.30 -18.92 8.02
C MET A 204 12.27 -19.22 9.17
N ASP A 205 12.22 -20.43 9.69
CA ASP A 205 13.19 -20.88 10.68
C ASP A 205 14.64 -20.87 10.11
N SER A 206 15.62 -20.87 11.00
CA SER A 206 17.01 -20.68 10.62
C SER A 206 17.57 -21.84 9.77
N SER A 207 17.07 -23.05 9.95
CA SER A 207 17.51 -24.24 9.23
C SER A 207 17.03 -24.17 7.77
N LEU A 208 15.72 -24.02 7.58
CA LEU A 208 15.09 -23.88 6.26
C LEU A 208 15.65 -22.68 5.49
N ARG A 209 15.78 -21.53 6.19
CA ARG A 209 16.38 -20.34 5.60
C ARG A 209 17.81 -20.58 5.12
N SER A 210 18.63 -21.26 5.92
CA SER A 210 20.02 -21.58 5.56
C SER A 210 20.10 -22.55 4.39
N GLU A 211 19.19 -23.50 4.31
CA GLU A 211 19.07 -24.45 3.20
C GLU A 211 18.72 -23.72 1.90
N LEU A 212 17.61 -22.96 1.91
CA LEU A 212 17.13 -22.25 0.73
C LEU A 212 18.10 -21.17 0.25
N MET A 213 18.88 -20.56 1.14
CA MET A 213 19.91 -19.59 0.77
C MET A 213 21.09 -20.17 0.00
N LYS A 214 21.28 -21.50 0.04
CA LYS A 214 22.36 -22.20 -0.70
C LYS A 214 21.95 -22.56 -2.13
N LEU A 215 20.66 -22.51 -2.44
CA LEU A 215 20.14 -22.68 -3.79
C LEU A 215 20.48 -21.45 -4.66
#